data_e9bbbb3e39fce54619c2f38d7ee02376
#
_entry.id   e9bbbb3e39fce54619c2f38d7ee02376
#
_cell.length_a   1.000
_cell.length_b   1.000
_cell.length_c   1.000
_cell.angle_alpha   90.00
_cell.angle_beta   90.00
_cell.angle_gamma   90.00
#
_symmetry.space_group_name_H-M   'P 1'
#
loop_
_entity.id
_entity.type
_entity.pdbx_description
1 polymer ?
#
loop_
_entity_poly.entity_id
_entity_poly.type
_entity_poly.pdbx_seq_one_letter_code
_entity_poly.pdbx_strand_id
1 'polypeptide(L)'
;MSPYIHSQGLNFYAQFLEVRRRLAEVSASFWVDLELYNWLNQAQQDIAMKARCLKKAVTVTTTSGTQEYDLKTSTNAFQDIIDISEDGVSFKIGGTSWDNLKYTTKAKLNIDQPNWRSASSGTPMNYYYDKASKTIGLYPKPNASNAGAYLLIEGIYMPRILNAGLASAGDATTLTLATGSATQPYGSTVDDYYNGLYMELYSGIGIGERALITDYVGSTKVCTVNFTTTPTTASYYGMVSELPETAHNLMVTYALGKCWMKGGIRTQLGMAHMQQYYQELNQFIDAYNESDDESIIREAYRS
;
A
#
# COMPACT_ATOMS: atom_id res chain seq x y z
N MET A 1 -4.98 -26.19 -19.94
CA MET A 1 -4.54 -26.06 -18.54
C MET A 1 -5.52 -25.16 -17.84
N SER A 2 -6.21 -25.69 -16.82
CA SER A 2 -7.16 -24.89 -16.03
C SER A 2 -6.38 -23.81 -15.28
N PRO A 3 -6.75 -22.53 -15.38
CA PRO A 3 -6.17 -21.53 -14.50
C PRO A 3 -6.60 -21.91 -13.08
N TYR A 4 -5.63 -22.15 -12.21
CA TYR A 4 -5.90 -22.22 -10.79
C TYR A 4 -6.52 -20.88 -10.37
N ILE A 5 -7.84 -20.88 -10.17
CA ILE A 5 -8.53 -19.74 -9.56
C ILE A 5 -8.22 -19.87 -8.07
N HIS A 6 -7.19 -19.17 -7.64
CA HIS A 6 -6.91 -19.03 -6.21
C HIS A 6 -8.04 -18.20 -5.60
N SER A 7 -8.66 -18.74 -4.56
CA SER A 7 -9.70 -18.08 -3.77
C SER A 7 -9.19 -16.86 -2.96
N GLN A 8 -7.96 -16.42 -3.19
CA GLN A 8 -7.26 -15.38 -2.42
C GLN A 8 -6.63 -14.29 -3.31
N GLY A 9 -7.31 -13.95 -4.42
CA GLY A 9 -6.86 -12.91 -5.34
C GLY A 9 -5.74 -13.34 -6.29
N LEU A 10 -5.52 -12.56 -7.34
CA LEU A 10 -4.48 -12.82 -8.34
C LEU A 10 -3.15 -12.23 -7.89
N ASN A 11 -2.07 -13.03 -7.91
CA ASN A 11 -0.73 -12.48 -7.76
C ASN A 11 -0.35 -11.63 -9.00
N PHE A 12 0.67 -10.79 -8.86
CA PHE A 12 1.05 -9.82 -9.87
C PHE A 12 1.51 -10.45 -11.20
N TYR A 13 2.17 -11.61 -11.15
CA TYR A 13 2.54 -12.34 -12.36
C TYR A 13 1.32 -12.92 -13.09
N ALA A 14 0.33 -13.43 -12.36
CA ALA A 14 -0.92 -13.91 -12.94
C ALA A 14 -1.70 -12.78 -13.62
N GLN A 15 -1.75 -11.59 -13.01
CA GLN A 15 -2.38 -10.40 -13.60
C GLN A 15 -1.65 -9.98 -14.91
N PHE A 16 -0.33 -9.98 -14.91
CA PHE A 16 0.46 -9.73 -16.10
C PHE A 16 0.14 -10.70 -17.24
N LEU A 17 0.09 -11.99 -16.96
CA LEU A 17 -0.26 -13.00 -17.95
C LEU A 17 -1.71 -12.87 -18.46
N GLU A 18 -2.64 -12.46 -17.58
CA GLU A 18 -4.02 -12.20 -18.00
C GLU A 18 -4.11 -11.02 -18.96
N VAL A 19 -3.36 -9.95 -18.73
CA VAL A 19 -3.23 -8.83 -19.70
C VAL A 19 -2.69 -9.35 -21.03
N ARG A 20 -1.61 -10.13 -21.02
CA ARG A 20 -1.03 -10.74 -22.24
C ARG A 20 -2.05 -11.57 -23.01
N ARG A 21 -2.77 -12.43 -22.29
CA ARG A 21 -3.80 -13.30 -22.88
C ARG A 21 -4.91 -12.49 -23.56
N ARG A 22 -5.40 -11.42 -22.92
CA ARG A 22 -6.45 -10.56 -23.49
C ARG A 22 -5.98 -9.70 -24.64
N LEU A 23 -4.70 -9.37 -24.71
CA LEU A 23 -4.08 -8.70 -25.84
C LEU A 23 -3.85 -9.63 -27.04
N ALA A 24 -4.00 -10.96 -26.86
CA ALA A 24 -3.63 -11.99 -27.83
C ALA A 24 -2.16 -11.90 -28.28
N GLU A 25 -1.28 -11.37 -27.44
CA GLU A 25 0.16 -11.25 -27.67
C GLU A 25 0.92 -11.97 -26.56
N VAL A 26 1.20 -13.26 -26.80
CA VAL A 26 1.79 -14.15 -25.79
C VAL A 26 3.26 -13.78 -25.47
N SER A 27 3.98 -13.25 -26.45
CA SER A 27 5.36 -12.77 -26.30
C SER A 27 5.45 -11.28 -26.62
N ALA A 28 6.37 -10.58 -25.94
CA ALA A 28 6.55 -9.15 -26.13
C ALA A 28 6.96 -8.84 -27.58
N SER A 29 6.12 -8.05 -28.25
CA SER A 29 6.39 -7.51 -29.58
C SER A 29 6.05 -6.02 -29.59
N PHE A 30 4.77 -5.66 -29.65
CA PHE A 30 4.33 -4.26 -29.59
C PHE A 30 4.21 -3.76 -28.16
N TRP A 31 3.68 -4.59 -27.24
CA TRP A 31 3.58 -4.27 -25.81
C TRP A 31 4.75 -4.90 -25.06
N VAL A 32 5.67 -4.07 -24.58
CA VAL A 32 6.82 -4.53 -23.79
C VAL A 32 6.37 -4.94 -22.39
N ASP A 33 6.94 -6.04 -21.85
CA ASP A 33 6.53 -6.58 -20.54
C ASP A 33 6.64 -5.56 -19.41
N LEU A 34 7.72 -4.79 -19.39
CA LEU A 34 7.93 -3.76 -18.37
C LEU A 34 6.83 -2.69 -18.38
N GLU A 35 6.29 -2.34 -19.56
CA GLU A 35 5.17 -1.39 -19.66
C GLU A 35 3.91 -1.98 -19.03
N LEU A 36 3.63 -3.27 -19.24
CA LEU A 36 2.48 -3.94 -18.65
C LEU A 36 2.58 -3.95 -17.13
N TYR A 37 3.74 -4.29 -16.59
CA TYR A 37 3.99 -4.23 -15.15
C TYR A 37 3.83 -2.80 -14.59
N ASN A 38 4.31 -1.80 -15.31
CA ASN A 38 4.16 -0.41 -14.90
C ASN A 38 2.69 0.04 -14.90
N TRP A 39 1.90 -0.36 -15.90
CA TRP A 39 0.48 -0.02 -15.93
C TRP A 39 -0.32 -0.74 -14.85
N LEU A 40 0.02 -1.99 -14.52
CA LEU A 40 -0.58 -2.71 -13.39
C LEU A 40 -0.23 -2.03 -12.05
N ASN A 41 1.01 -1.59 -11.86
CA ASN A 41 1.41 -0.83 -10.68
C ASN A 41 0.73 0.54 -10.60
N GLN A 42 0.58 1.25 -11.74
CA GLN A 42 -0.20 2.49 -11.79
C GLN A 42 -1.67 2.26 -11.43
N ALA A 43 -2.25 1.14 -11.88
CA ALA A 43 -3.63 0.77 -11.56
C ALA A 43 -3.84 0.63 -10.05
N GLN A 44 -2.99 -0.12 -9.36
CA GLN A 44 -3.15 -0.29 -7.91
C GLN A 44 -3.01 1.04 -7.14
N GLN A 45 -2.12 1.92 -7.59
CA GLN A 45 -1.99 3.25 -7.00
C GLN A 45 -3.22 4.12 -7.25
N ASP A 46 -3.77 4.09 -8.48
CA ASP A 46 -4.98 4.84 -8.83
C ASP A 46 -6.21 4.34 -8.03
N ILE A 47 -6.36 3.01 -7.89
CA ILE A 47 -7.41 2.41 -7.08
C ILE A 47 -7.27 2.81 -5.61
N ALA A 48 -6.10 2.65 -5.02
CA ALA A 48 -5.85 2.98 -3.62
C ALA A 48 -6.11 4.46 -3.31
N MET A 49 -5.69 5.35 -4.22
CA MET A 49 -5.88 6.80 -4.06
C MET A 49 -7.36 7.20 -4.14
N LYS A 50 -8.13 6.59 -5.05
CA LYS A 50 -9.54 6.95 -5.26
C LYS A 50 -10.47 6.27 -4.28
N ALA A 51 -10.26 4.97 -4.03
CA ALA A 51 -11.09 4.20 -3.11
C ALA A 51 -10.72 4.41 -1.64
N ARG A 52 -9.51 4.92 -1.35
CA ARG A 52 -8.99 5.12 0.03
C ARG A 52 -9.11 3.86 0.90
N CYS A 53 -9.02 2.69 0.26
CA CYS A 53 -9.31 1.39 0.88
C CYS A 53 -8.15 0.79 1.68
N LEU A 54 -6.94 1.35 1.56
CA LEU A 54 -5.78 0.88 2.31
C LEU A 54 -5.59 1.73 3.57
N LYS A 55 -5.99 1.18 4.71
CA LYS A 55 -5.90 1.81 6.02
C LYS A 55 -4.92 1.04 6.89
N LYS A 56 -4.10 1.73 7.67
CA LYS A 56 -3.27 1.14 8.73
C LYS A 56 -3.11 2.09 9.90
N ALA A 57 -2.82 1.52 11.06
CA ALA A 57 -2.50 2.26 12.27
C ALA A 57 -0.99 2.17 12.56
N VAL A 58 -0.41 3.27 12.98
CA VAL A 58 1.01 3.38 13.37
C VAL A 58 1.11 4.06 14.72
N THR A 59 2.00 3.58 15.56
CA THR A 59 2.26 4.16 16.87
C THR A 59 3.57 4.94 16.85
N VAL A 60 3.50 6.20 17.27
CA VAL A 60 4.66 7.08 17.44
C VAL A 60 4.87 7.37 18.91
N THR A 61 6.10 7.17 19.42
CA THR A 61 6.44 7.52 20.80
C THR A 61 6.72 9.02 20.90
N THR A 62 6.07 9.69 21.86
CA THR A 62 6.23 11.13 22.02
C THR A 62 7.42 11.49 22.93
N THR A 63 8.00 12.66 22.66
CA THR A 63 9.11 13.23 23.43
C THR A 63 8.71 14.57 24.02
N SER A 64 9.08 14.81 25.27
CA SER A 64 8.79 16.09 25.96
C SER A 64 9.35 17.28 25.18
N GLY A 65 8.53 18.30 25.01
CA GLY A 65 8.89 19.53 24.30
C GLY A 65 8.93 19.42 22.78
N THR A 66 8.77 18.22 22.20
CA THR A 66 8.72 17.99 20.75
C THR A 66 7.31 18.23 20.25
N GLN A 67 7.16 19.14 19.31
CA GLN A 67 5.87 19.53 18.77
C GLN A 67 5.51 18.79 17.49
N GLU A 68 6.48 18.49 16.63
CA GLU A 68 6.28 17.87 15.32
C GLU A 68 7.04 16.55 15.20
N TYR A 69 6.40 15.54 14.58
CA TYR A 69 6.94 14.20 14.35
C TYR A 69 6.90 13.90 12.87
N ASP A 70 8.04 13.58 12.28
CA ASP A 70 8.17 13.18 10.88
C ASP A 70 7.74 11.72 10.74
N LEU A 71 6.71 11.46 9.93
CA LEU A 71 6.17 10.13 9.67
C LEU A 71 6.97 9.35 8.60
N LYS A 72 7.93 9.98 7.93
CA LYS A 72 8.79 9.34 6.92
C LYS A 72 9.97 8.58 7.53
N THR A 73 10.31 8.84 8.78
CA THR A 73 11.45 8.18 9.42
C THR A 73 11.16 6.70 9.67
N SER A 74 12.20 5.87 9.62
CA SER A 74 12.10 4.43 9.89
C SER A 74 11.50 4.11 11.27
N THR A 75 11.69 5.01 12.24
CA THR A 75 11.14 4.89 13.59
C THR A 75 9.61 5.01 13.61
N ASN A 76 9.03 5.76 12.67
CA ASN A 76 7.60 6.04 12.63
C ASN A 76 6.85 5.24 11.54
N ALA A 77 7.56 4.58 10.62
CA ALA A 77 7.09 3.58 9.65
C ALA A 77 5.81 3.92 8.85
N PHE A 78 5.52 5.22 8.61
CA PHE A 78 4.35 5.64 7.84
C PHE A 78 4.75 6.47 6.61
N GLN A 79 5.79 6.00 5.89
CA GLN A 79 6.37 6.73 4.73
C GLN A 79 5.38 6.93 3.59
N ASP A 80 4.47 5.97 3.38
CA ASP A 80 3.54 5.95 2.26
C ASP A 80 2.18 6.57 2.58
N ILE A 81 2.06 7.28 3.71
CA ILE A 81 0.81 7.92 4.11
C ILE A 81 0.35 8.94 3.06
N ILE A 82 -0.92 8.85 2.67
CA ILE A 82 -1.62 9.83 1.83
C ILE A 82 -2.33 10.84 2.69
N ASP A 83 -3.08 10.34 3.69
CA ASP A 83 -3.92 11.15 4.55
C ASP A 83 -4.15 10.46 5.91
N ILE A 84 -4.55 11.23 6.91
CA ILE A 84 -4.98 10.71 8.21
C ILE A 84 -6.50 10.52 8.16
N SER A 85 -6.98 9.40 8.71
CA SER A 85 -8.42 9.13 8.83
C SER A 85 -9.10 10.20 9.70
N GLU A 86 -10.39 10.45 9.46
CA GLU A 86 -11.20 11.28 10.33
C GLU A 86 -11.19 10.68 11.74
N ASP A 87 -10.96 11.50 12.76
CA ASP A 87 -10.76 11.07 14.16
C ASP A 87 -9.66 10.01 14.37
N GLY A 88 -8.79 9.82 13.37
CA GLY A 88 -7.76 8.77 13.35
C GLY A 88 -6.50 9.08 14.17
N VAL A 89 -6.54 10.05 15.10
CA VAL A 89 -5.39 10.35 15.96
C VAL A 89 -5.79 10.30 17.42
N SER A 90 -5.21 9.33 18.13
CA SER A 90 -5.44 9.13 19.55
C SER A 90 -4.14 9.20 20.34
N PHE A 91 -4.21 9.75 21.53
CA PHE A 91 -3.08 9.93 22.44
C PHE A 91 -3.27 9.11 23.70
N LYS A 92 -2.29 8.29 24.07
CA LYS A 92 -2.35 7.43 25.25
C LYS A 92 -1.48 7.97 26.36
N ILE A 93 -2.10 8.38 27.45
CA ILE A 93 -1.43 8.87 28.65
C ILE A 93 -1.42 7.78 29.73
N GLY A 94 -0.28 7.56 30.36
CA GLY A 94 -0.19 6.73 31.55
C GLY A 94 -0.61 5.26 31.42
N GLY A 95 -0.72 4.77 30.19
CA GLY A 95 -0.83 3.33 29.91
C GLY A 95 -2.22 2.72 29.86
N THR A 96 -3.31 3.45 30.11
CA THR A 96 -4.65 2.83 30.26
C THR A 96 -5.74 3.34 29.32
N SER A 97 -5.78 4.62 28.98
CA SER A 97 -6.84 5.19 28.12
C SER A 97 -6.27 5.87 26.89
N TRP A 98 -7.05 5.84 25.81
CA TRP A 98 -6.79 6.58 24.60
C TRP A 98 -7.75 7.76 24.53
N ASP A 99 -7.20 8.97 24.34
CA ASP A 99 -7.97 10.19 24.14
C ASP A 99 -7.86 10.61 22.69
N ASN A 100 -8.98 10.77 21.99
CA ASN A 100 -9.00 11.25 20.61
C ASN A 100 -8.61 12.72 20.58
N LEU A 101 -7.63 13.04 19.74
CA LEU A 101 -7.20 14.41 19.51
C LEU A 101 -8.08 15.07 18.44
N LYS A 102 -8.38 16.35 18.63
CA LYS A 102 -9.17 17.12 17.66
C LYS A 102 -8.28 17.64 16.55
N TYR A 103 -8.73 17.48 15.30
CA TYR A 103 -8.03 18.06 14.16
C TYR A 103 -8.07 19.58 14.20
N THR A 104 -6.95 20.21 13.89
CA THR A 104 -6.82 21.64 13.69
C THR A 104 -5.88 21.93 12.52
N THR A 105 -5.71 23.18 12.17
CA THR A 105 -4.75 23.60 11.12
C THR A 105 -3.77 24.61 11.70
N LYS A 106 -2.57 24.69 11.11
CA LYS A 106 -1.58 25.73 11.48
C LYS A 106 -2.18 27.15 11.31
N ALA A 107 -3.04 27.35 10.31
CA ALA A 107 -3.73 28.63 10.09
C ALA A 107 -4.69 28.95 11.24
N LYS A 108 -5.50 27.97 11.68
CA LYS A 108 -6.42 28.15 12.80
C LYS A 108 -5.66 28.42 14.10
N LEU A 109 -4.58 27.69 14.38
CA LEU A 109 -3.72 27.93 15.55
C LEU A 109 -3.11 29.34 15.54
N ASN A 110 -2.71 29.86 14.38
CA ASN A 110 -2.18 31.23 14.27
C ASN A 110 -3.24 32.30 14.62
N ILE A 111 -4.53 32.01 14.41
CA ILE A 111 -5.64 32.94 14.74
C ILE A 111 -6.03 32.78 16.21
N ASP A 112 -6.31 31.56 16.63
CA ASP A 112 -6.88 31.29 17.97
C ASP A 112 -5.83 31.41 19.08
N GLN A 113 -4.56 31.12 18.78
CA GLN A 113 -3.46 31.07 19.71
C GLN A 113 -2.16 31.62 19.07
N PRO A 114 -2.03 32.94 18.83
CA PRO A 114 -0.94 33.51 18.03
C PRO A 114 0.48 33.09 18.45
N ASN A 115 0.68 32.77 19.74
CA ASN A 115 1.96 32.32 20.30
C ASN A 115 2.06 30.81 20.48
N TRP A 116 1.26 30.01 19.79
CA TRP A 116 1.18 28.57 20.00
C TRP A 116 2.50 27.82 19.84
N ARG A 117 3.43 28.32 18.99
CA ARG A 117 4.75 27.70 18.79
C ARG A 117 5.67 27.83 20.00
N SER A 118 5.52 28.91 20.76
CA SER A 118 6.28 29.17 22.00
C SER A 118 5.48 28.87 23.26
N ALA A 119 4.26 28.36 23.13
CA ALA A 119 3.42 27.99 24.26
C ALA A 119 4.08 26.93 25.14
N SER A 120 3.78 26.96 26.43
CA SER A 120 4.23 25.96 27.39
C SER A 120 3.81 24.56 26.99
N SER A 121 4.61 23.57 27.34
CA SER A 121 4.28 22.16 27.15
C SER A 121 3.11 21.76 28.06
N GLY A 122 2.27 20.88 27.56
CA GLY A 122 1.08 20.39 28.26
C GLY A 122 0.65 19.01 27.76
N THR A 123 -0.56 18.60 28.08
CA THR A 123 -1.16 17.40 27.49
C THR A 123 -1.73 17.76 26.13
N PRO A 124 -1.33 17.06 25.05
CA PRO A 124 -1.89 17.29 23.72
C PRO A 124 -3.40 17.11 23.70
N MET A 125 -4.12 18.03 23.05
CA MET A 125 -5.56 17.98 22.83
C MET A 125 -5.92 18.11 21.36
N ASN A 126 -5.03 18.70 20.57
CA ASN A 126 -5.22 18.91 19.14
C ASN A 126 -4.04 18.38 18.36
N TYR A 127 -4.29 17.99 17.13
CA TYR A 127 -3.26 17.68 16.15
C TYR A 127 -3.48 18.44 14.84
N TYR A 128 -2.41 18.65 14.11
CA TYR A 128 -2.44 19.10 12.73
C TYR A 128 -1.54 18.20 11.88
N TYR A 129 -1.88 18.07 10.61
CA TYR A 129 -1.11 17.26 9.66
C TYR A 129 -0.68 18.10 8.46
N ASP A 130 0.62 18.11 8.19
CA ASP A 130 1.20 18.72 7.01
C ASP A 130 1.44 17.63 5.96
N LYS A 131 0.57 17.59 4.94
CA LYS A 131 0.61 16.58 3.88
C LYS A 131 1.88 16.67 3.02
N ALA A 132 2.45 17.86 2.86
CA ALA A 132 3.64 18.05 2.03
C ALA A 132 4.90 17.51 2.69
N SER A 133 5.10 17.81 3.96
CA SER A 133 6.23 17.31 4.74
C SER A 133 6.00 15.93 5.34
N LYS A 134 4.74 15.43 5.34
CA LYS A 134 4.30 14.23 6.06
C LYS A 134 4.62 14.29 7.56
N THR A 135 4.37 15.44 8.15
CA THR A 135 4.66 15.73 9.56
C THR A 135 3.36 15.90 10.32
N ILE A 136 3.21 15.21 11.45
CA ILE A 136 2.13 15.42 12.40
C ILE A 136 2.62 16.30 13.54
N GLY A 137 1.83 17.31 13.89
CA GLY A 137 2.11 18.18 15.01
C GLY A 137 1.06 18.11 16.09
N LEU A 138 1.48 18.30 17.35
CA LEU A 138 0.64 18.24 18.54
C LEU A 138 0.50 19.63 19.17
N TYR A 139 -0.68 19.94 19.68
CA TYR A 139 -0.90 21.16 20.43
C TYR A 139 -1.80 20.90 21.65
N PRO A 140 -1.39 21.33 22.87
CA PRO A 140 -0.01 21.76 23.23
C PRO A 140 1.05 20.68 22.93
N LYS A 141 2.32 21.09 22.84
CA LYS A 141 3.42 20.10 22.75
C LYS A 141 3.49 19.26 24.05
N PRO A 142 3.84 17.97 23.97
CA PRO A 142 3.91 17.10 25.14
C PRO A 142 4.82 17.65 26.24
N ASN A 143 4.43 17.54 27.49
CA ASN A 143 5.26 17.86 28.66
C ASN A 143 6.05 16.64 29.15
N ALA A 144 6.80 16.76 30.23
CA ALA A 144 7.60 15.67 30.77
C ALA A 144 6.76 14.47 31.25
N SER A 145 5.53 14.71 31.75
CA SER A 145 4.62 13.65 32.16
C SER A 145 4.05 12.86 30.98
N ASN A 146 4.13 13.41 29.77
CA ASN A 146 3.68 12.79 28.54
C ASN A 146 4.84 12.23 27.69
N ALA A 147 6.09 12.32 28.17
CA ALA A 147 7.23 11.72 27.50
C ALA A 147 7.11 10.19 27.52
N GLY A 148 7.35 9.56 26.38
CA GLY A 148 7.17 8.12 26.23
C GLY A 148 5.69 7.67 26.09
N ALA A 149 4.73 8.60 26.06
CA ALA A 149 3.36 8.29 25.70
C ALA A 149 3.27 7.93 24.21
N TYR A 150 2.23 7.20 23.87
CA TYR A 150 2.00 6.75 22.49
C TYR A 150 0.99 7.64 21.79
N LEU A 151 1.33 8.01 20.55
CA LEU A 151 0.43 8.63 19.60
C LEU A 151 0.05 7.56 18.57
N LEU A 152 -1.20 7.13 18.57
CA LEU A 152 -1.76 6.24 17.55
C LEU A 152 -2.24 7.10 16.37
N ILE A 153 -1.82 6.76 15.18
CA ILE A 153 -2.20 7.46 13.95
C ILE A 153 -2.80 6.43 13.00
N GLU A 154 -4.07 6.57 12.69
CA GLU A 154 -4.75 5.80 11.67
C GLU A 154 -4.79 6.60 10.39
N GLY A 155 -4.30 6.02 9.32
CA GLY A 155 -4.19 6.74 8.06
C GLY A 155 -4.33 5.84 6.85
N ILE A 156 -4.51 6.51 5.72
CA ILE A 156 -4.62 5.92 4.41
C ILE A 156 -3.24 5.97 3.76
N TYR A 157 -2.82 4.87 3.14
CA TYR A 157 -1.49 4.77 2.54
C TYR A 157 -1.52 4.29 1.10
N MET A 158 -0.44 4.56 0.37
CA MET A 158 -0.22 4.05 -1.00
C MET A 158 0.34 2.63 -0.94
N PRO A 159 -0.16 1.71 -1.80
CA PRO A 159 0.42 0.39 -1.92
C PRO A 159 1.84 0.45 -2.48
N ARG A 160 2.65 -0.50 -2.08
CA ARG A 160 4.01 -0.67 -2.59
C ARG A 160 4.01 -1.09 -4.06
N ILE A 161 5.04 -0.69 -4.79
CA ILE A 161 5.25 -1.15 -6.18
C ILE A 161 5.55 -2.64 -6.14
N LEU A 162 4.72 -3.43 -6.81
CA LEU A 162 4.84 -4.87 -6.85
C LEU A 162 5.94 -5.33 -7.82
N ASN A 163 6.50 -6.49 -7.51
CA ASN A 163 7.49 -7.16 -8.33
C ASN A 163 7.03 -8.57 -8.69
N ALA A 164 7.42 -9.04 -9.87
CA ALA A 164 7.15 -10.40 -10.34
C ALA A 164 8.19 -10.79 -11.40
N GLY A 165 8.39 -12.07 -11.59
CA GLY A 165 9.28 -12.58 -12.63
C GLY A 165 9.85 -13.95 -12.33
N LEU A 166 10.91 -14.30 -13.02
CA LEU A 166 11.67 -15.52 -12.79
C LEU A 166 12.67 -15.27 -11.65
N ALA A 167 12.67 -16.12 -10.63
CA ALA A 167 13.60 -16.01 -9.53
C ALA A 167 15.05 -16.09 -10.01
N SER A 168 15.92 -15.23 -9.50
CA SER A 168 17.36 -15.27 -9.80
C SER A 168 18.08 -16.31 -8.98
N ALA A 169 17.58 -16.59 -7.76
CA ALA A 169 18.01 -17.68 -6.89
C ALA A 169 16.89 -17.99 -5.89
N GLY A 170 16.94 -19.18 -5.28
CA GLY A 170 16.03 -19.56 -4.22
C GLY A 170 16.63 -20.66 -3.36
N ASP A 171 16.27 -20.65 -2.08
CA ASP A 171 16.55 -21.71 -1.12
C ASP A 171 15.34 -21.92 -0.18
N ALA A 172 15.48 -22.70 0.88
CA ALA A 172 14.39 -23.06 1.78
C ALA A 172 13.76 -21.84 2.49
N THR A 173 14.52 -20.76 2.67
CA THR A 173 14.12 -19.59 3.48
C THR A 173 14.26 -18.27 2.74
N THR A 174 14.80 -18.28 1.53
CA THR A 174 14.98 -17.04 0.76
C THR A 174 14.60 -17.22 -0.71
N LEU A 175 14.20 -16.10 -1.34
CA LEU A 175 14.05 -15.97 -2.78
C LEU A 175 14.66 -14.65 -3.23
N THR A 176 15.58 -14.74 -4.21
CA THR A 176 16.13 -13.54 -4.84
C THR A 176 15.26 -13.13 -6.01
N LEU A 177 14.81 -11.88 -6.00
CA LEU A 177 13.97 -11.31 -7.05
C LEU A 177 14.67 -11.33 -8.41
N ALA A 178 13.89 -11.26 -9.47
CA ALA A 178 14.37 -11.06 -10.82
C ALA A 178 15.33 -9.85 -10.91
N THR A 179 16.39 -9.99 -11.68
CA THR A 179 17.45 -8.96 -11.79
C THR A 179 16.99 -7.64 -12.41
N GLY A 180 15.80 -7.62 -12.96
CA GLY A 180 15.26 -6.47 -13.68
C GLY A 180 15.84 -6.35 -15.09
N SER A 181 14.96 -6.10 -16.05
CA SER A 181 15.32 -5.95 -17.47
C SER A 181 14.18 -5.28 -18.22
N ALA A 182 14.26 -5.21 -19.54
CA ALA A 182 13.12 -4.79 -20.37
C ALA A 182 11.89 -5.72 -20.24
N THR A 183 12.08 -6.94 -19.74
CA THR A 183 11.02 -7.96 -19.58
C THR A 183 10.62 -8.24 -18.14
N GLN A 184 11.30 -7.64 -17.17
CA GLN A 184 11.04 -7.91 -15.75
C GLN A 184 11.21 -6.62 -14.92
N PRO A 185 10.33 -6.35 -13.94
CA PRO A 185 10.44 -5.16 -13.11
C PRO A 185 11.67 -5.21 -12.21
N TYR A 186 12.23 -4.04 -11.92
CA TYR A 186 13.32 -3.90 -10.97
C TYR A 186 12.81 -3.98 -9.53
N GLY A 187 13.49 -4.76 -8.68
CA GLY A 187 13.24 -4.75 -7.24
C GLY A 187 13.65 -3.42 -6.61
N SER A 188 12.97 -3.02 -5.53
CA SER A 188 13.32 -1.82 -4.76
C SER A 188 14.79 -1.87 -4.28
N THR A 189 15.44 -0.70 -4.20
CA THR A 189 16.77 -0.57 -3.58
C THR A 189 16.71 -0.27 -2.09
N VAL A 190 15.51 -0.09 -1.54
CA VAL A 190 15.27 0.23 -0.13
C VAL A 190 15.11 -1.07 0.64
N ASP A 191 15.84 -1.21 1.74
CA ASP A 191 15.69 -2.33 2.66
C ASP A 191 14.26 -2.33 3.26
N ASP A 192 13.77 -3.49 3.62
CA ASP A 192 12.43 -3.72 4.21
C ASP A 192 11.24 -3.31 3.31
N TYR A 193 11.49 -2.87 2.07
CA TYR A 193 10.45 -2.32 1.19
C TYR A 193 9.28 -3.28 0.96
N TYR A 194 9.55 -4.58 0.90
CA TYR A 194 8.52 -5.59 0.65
C TYR A 194 8.06 -6.34 1.92
N ASN A 195 8.57 -5.99 3.10
CA ASN A 195 8.20 -6.65 4.35
C ASN A 195 6.68 -6.60 4.60
N GLY A 196 6.08 -7.74 4.91
CA GLY A 196 4.65 -7.86 5.12
C GLY A 196 3.81 -8.08 3.85
N LEU A 197 4.41 -8.05 2.65
CA LEU A 197 3.72 -8.52 1.44
C LEU A 197 3.74 -10.04 1.36
N TYR A 198 2.73 -10.61 0.71
CA TYR A 198 2.75 -12.01 0.32
C TYR A 198 3.40 -12.17 -1.05
N MET A 199 4.19 -13.23 -1.18
CA MET A 199 4.75 -13.71 -2.44
C MET A 199 4.15 -15.08 -2.74
N GLU A 200 3.80 -15.31 -4.00
CA GLU A 200 3.25 -16.59 -4.47
C GLU A 200 4.07 -17.13 -5.63
N LEU A 201 4.38 -18.43 -5.59
CA LEU A 201 5.04 -19.14 -6.67
C LEU A 201 3.99 -19.51 -7.73
N TYR A 202 4.08 -18.89 -8.90
CA TYR A 202 3.09 -19.05 -9.98
C TYR A 202 3.35 -20.28 -10.84
N SER A 203 4.61 -20.59 -11.12
CA SER A 203 4.99 -21.78 -11.90
C SER A 203 6.39 -22.28 -11.52
N GLY A 204 6.72 -23.48 -11.96
CA GLY A 204 7.96 -24.17 -11.59
C GLY A 204 7.83 -24.92 -10.28
N ILE A 205 8.95 -25.05 -9.56
CA ILE A 205 8.97 -25.77 -8.29
C ILE A 205 8.29 -24.92 -7.22
N GLY A 206 7.41 -25.54 -6.42
CA GLY A 206 6.63 -24.88 -5.38
C GLY A 206 5.37 -24.16 -5.88
N ILE A 207 4.93 -24.42 -7.12
CA ILE A 207 3.73 -23.79 -7.70
C ILE A 207 2.53 -23.81 -6.73
N GLY A 208 1.89 -22.65 -6.56
CA GLY A 208 0.74 -22.44 -5.71
C GLY A 208 1.06 -22.15 -4.24
N GLU A 209 2.33 -22.25 -3.83
CA GLU A 209 2.71 -21.85 -2.48
C GLU A 209 2.76 -20.35 -2.33
N ARG A 210 2.21 -19.86 -1.20
CA ARG A 210 2.20 -18.45 -0.81
C ARG A 210 2.90 -18.29 0.53
N ALA A 211 3.83 -17.36 0.62
CA ALA A 211 4.55 -17.04 1.84
C ALA A 211 4.62 -15.54 2.10
N LEU A 212 4.69 -15.18 3.38
CA LEU A 212 4.90 -13.81 3.81
C LEU A 212 6.37 -13.43 3.67
N ILE A 213 6.65 -12.26 3.11
CA ILE A 213 7.99 -11.69 3.11
C ILE A 213 8.22 -11.08 4.50
N THR A 214 9.14 -11.67 5.26
CA THR A 214 9.46 -11.24 6.63
C THR A 214 10.61 -10.26 6.68
N ASP A 215 11.48 -10.29 5.67
CA ASP A 215 12.62 -9.39 5.52
C ASP A 215 12.98 -9.20 4.05
N TYR A 216 13.55 -8.05 3.70
CA TYR A 216 13.99 -7.75 2.35
C TYR A 216 15.25 -6.89 2.35
N VAL A 217 16.27 -7.35 1.65
CA VAL A 217 17.53 -6.63 1.48
C VAL A 217 17.57 -5.96 0.11
N GLY A 218 17.41 -4.65 0.09
CA GLY A 218 17.31 -3.86 -1.14
C GLY A 218 18.57 -3.88 -2.01
N SER A 219 19.77 -4.05 -1.45
CA SER A 219 21.02 -4.12 -2.20
C SER A 219 21.19 -5.44 -2.96
N THR A 220 20.78 -6.58 -2.37
CA THR A 220 20.90 -7.92 -2.94
C THR A 220 19.63 -8.43 -3.59
N LYS A 221 18.49 -7.74 -3.39
CA LYS A 221 17.14 -8.14 -3.84
C LYS A 221 16.66 -9.47 -3.25
N VAL A 222 17.17 -9.84 -2.09
CA VAL A 222 16.81 -11.07 -1.39
C VAL A 222 15.62 -10.82 -0.49
N CYS A 223 14.57 -11.61 -0.66
CA CYS A 223 13.43 -11.71 0.24
C CYS A 223 13.61 -12.90 1.17
N THR A 224 13.44 -12.70 2.47
CA THR A 224 13.28 -13.82 3.43
C THR A 224 11.82 -14.24 3.42
N VAL A 225 11.61 -15.48 3.00
CA VAL A 225 10.30 -16.13 2.84
C VAL A 225 10.40 -17.57 3.33
N ASN A 226 9.29 -18.17 3.72
CA ASN A 226 9.28 -19.56 4.17
C ASN A 226 8.30 -20.38 3.32
N PHE A 227 8.82 -20.95 2.23
CA PHE A 227 8.08 -21.89 1.41
C PHE A 227 8.30 -23.33 1.91
N THR A 228 7.30 -24.18 1.74
CA THR A 228 7.41 -25.60 2.06
C THR A 228 8.35 -26.32 1.08
N THR A 229 8.24 -25.92 -0.18
CA THR A 229 9.08 -26.47 -1.27
C THR A 229 10.14 -25.45 -1.66
N THR A 230 11.40 -25.85 -1.67
CA THR A 230 12.51 -24.96 -2.03
C THR A 230 12.38 -24.45 -3.47
N PRO A 231 12.16 -23.13 -3.68
CA PRO A 231 12.13 -22.55 -5.02
C PRO A 231 13.53 -22.58 -5.66
N THR A 232 13.55 -22.51 -6.98
CA THR A 232 14.78 -22.50 -7.76
C THR A 232 14.75 -21.38 -8.81
N THR A 233 15.82 -21.25 -9.57
CA THR A 233 15.88 -20.36 -10.74
C THR A 233 14.88 -20.69 -11.85
N ALA A 234 14.13 -21.79 -11.76
CA ALA A 234 13.02 -22.14 -12.65
C ALA A 234 11.63 -21.75 -12.06
N SER A 235 11.59 -21.18 -10.87
CA SER A 235 10.34 -20.77 -10.22
C SER A 235 9.98 -19.34 -10.64
N TYR A 236 8.77 -19.16 -11.19
CA TYR A 236 8.19 -17.84 -11.39
C TYR A 236 7.40 -17.43 -10.15
N TYR A 237 7.58 -16.19 -9.73
CA TYR A 237 6.89 -15.63 -8.59
C TYR A 237 6.13 -14.36 -8.96
N GLY A 238 5.14 -14.01 -8.15
CA GLY A 238 4.46 -12.73 -8.17
C GLY A 238 4.11 -12.30 -6.76
N MET A 239 4.34 -11.02 -6.46
CA MET A 239 3.84 -10.44 -5.21
C MET A 239 2.33 -10.27 -5.27
N VAL A 240 1.66 -10.28 -4.13
CA VAL A 240 0.21 -10.08 -4.04
C VAL A 240 -0.03 -8.63 -3.64
N SER A 241 -0.94 -7.97 -4.34
CA SER A 241 -1.32 -6.58 -4.02
C SER A 241 -1.93 -6.48 -2.62
N GLU A 242 -1.67 -5.36 -1.95
CA GLU A 242 -2.29 -5.00 -0.67
C GLU A 242 -3.77 -4.59 -0.84
N LEU A 243 -4.21 -4.35 -2.08
CA LEU A 243 -5.63 -4.05 -2.36
C LEU A 243 -6.53 -5.23 -1.98
N PRO A 244 -7.80 -4.97 -1.61
CA PRO A 244 -8.80 -6.03 -1.49
C PRO A 244 -8.86 -6.88 -2.75
N GLU A 245 -9.04 -8.18 -2.58
CA GLU A 245 -9.02 -9.16 -3.70
C GLU A 245 -10.02 -8.83 -4.80
N THR A 246 -11.16 -8.27 -4.43
CA THR A 246 -12.21 -7.82 -5.35
C THR A 246 -11.73 -6.73 -6.31
N ALA A 247 -10.71 -5.95 -5.92
CA ALA A 247 -10.12 -4.90 -6.75
C ALA A 247 -9.03 -5.41 -7.71
N HIS A 248 -8.56 -6.66 -7.59
CA HIS A 248 -7.46 -7.16 -8.40
C HIS A 248 -7.78 -7.20 -9.91
N ASN A 249 -9.03 -7.51 -10.28
CA ASN A 249 -9.44 -7.49 -11.69
C ASN A 249 -9.48 -6.08 -12.28
N LEU A 250 -9.72 -5.05 -11.46
CA LEU A 250 -9.68 -3.65 -11.90
C LEU A 250 -8.29 -3.26 -12.44
N MET A 251 -7.23 -3.81 -11.83
CA MET A 251 -5.86 -3.56 -12.29
C MET A 251 -5.67 -4.05 -13.73
N VAL A 252 -6.22 -5.22 -14.07
CA VAL A 252 -6.16 -5.79 -15.42
C VAL A 252 -6.95 -4.94 -16.40
N THR A 253 -8.18 -4.51 -16.04
CA THR A 253 -9.02 -3.66 -16.89
C THR A 253 -8.34 -2.32 -17.19
N TYR A 254 -7.74 -1.68 -16.18
CA TYR A 254 -6.96 -0.46 -16.36
C TYR A 254 -5.78 -0.66 -17.31
N ALA A 255 -4.96 -1.70 -17.07
CA ALA A 255 -3.78 -1.99 -17.88
C ALA A 255 -4.17 -2.23 -19.35
N LEU A 256 -5.25 -2.96 -19.62
CA LEU A 256 -5.79 -3.16 -20.97
C LEU A 256 -6.19 -1.83 -21.64
N GLY A 257 -6.84 -0.94 -20.91
CA GLY A 257 -7.16 0.41 -21.41
C GLY A 257 -5.91 1.16 -21.86
N LYS A 258 -4.86 1.15 -21.05
CA LYS A 258 -3.56 1.77 -21.39
C LYS A 258 -2.90 1.11 -22.60
N CYS A 259 -2.94 -0.24 -22.66
CA CYS A 259 -2.39 -0.99 -23.79
C CYS A 259 -3.03 -0.58 -25.12
N TRP A 260 -4.36 -0.56 -25.18
CA TRP A 260 -5.08 -0.23 -26.41
C TRP A 260 -4.97 1.24 -26.81
N MET A 261 -4.65 2.13 -25.88
CA MET A 261 -4.38 3.54 -26.17
C MET A 261 -2.96 3.77 -26.70
N LYS A 262 -2.03 2.84 -26.50
CA LYS A 262 -0.65 2.94 -26.98
C LYS A 262 -0.62 3.01 -28.51
N GLY A 263 0.15 3.98 -29.03
CA GLY A 263 0.36 4.16 -30.48
C GLY A 263 -0.85 4.71 -31.25
N GLY A 264 -1.95 5.03 -30.60
CA GLY A 264 -3.11 5.68 -31.24
C GLY A 264 -3.97 4.80 -32.14
N ILE A 265 -3.58 3.54 -32.38
CA ILE A 265 -4.21 2.67 -33.40
C ILE A 265 -5.61 2.19 -32.98
N ARG A 266 -5.82 1.95 -31.70
CA ARG A 266 -7.09 1.46 -31.13
C ARG A 266 -7.57 2.29 -29.96
N THR A 267 -7.41 3.60 -30.04
CA THR A 267 -7.75 4.54 -28.96
C THR A 267 -9.19 4.41 -28.49
N GLN A 268 -10.15 4.19 -29.40
CA GLN A 268 -11.57 4.00 -29.02
C GLN A 268 -11.76 2.77 -28.14
N LEU A 269 -11.08 1.66 -28.44
CA LEU A 269 -11.13 0.45 -27.62
C LEU A 269 -10.48 0.69 -26.26
N GLY A 270 -9.35 1.40 -26.22
CA GLY A 270 -8.70 1.81 -24.99
C GLY A 270 -9.61 2.69 -24.12
N MET A 271 -10.28 3.67 -24.74
CA MET A 271 -11.26 4.52 -24.04
C MET A 271 -12.44 3.70 -23.46
N ALA A 272 -12.95 2.72 -24.22
CA ALA A 272 -14.02 1.85 -23.72
C ALA A 272 -13.58 1.04 -22.49
N HIS A 273 -12.36 0.47 -22.50
CA HIS A 273 -11.81 -0.21 -21.33
C HIS A 273 -11.59 0.75 -20.14
N MET A 274 -11.13 1.97 -20.39
CA MET A 274 -11.00 2.97 -19.32
C MET A 274 -12.36 3.38 -18.74
N GLN A 275 -13.37 3.52 -19.58
CA GLN A 275 -14.74 3.79 -19.12
C GLN A 275 -15.27 2.63 -18.27
N GLN A 276 -15.08 1.39 -18.72
CA GLN A 276 -15.41 0.20 -17.93
C GLN A 276 -14.67 0.20 -16.59
N TYR A 277 -13.37 0.46 -16.58
CA TYR A 277 -12.58 0.58 -15.35
C TYR A 277 -13.17 1.57 -14.37
N TYR A 278 -13.53 2.79 -14.81
CA TYR A 278 -14.11 3.79 -13.91
C TYR A 278 -15.51 3.41 -13.40
N GLN A 279 -16.30 2.73 -14.20
CA GLN A 279 -17.59 2.20 -13.75
C GLN A 279 -17.42 1.13 -12.67
N GLU A 280 -16.56 0.14 -12.92
CA GLU A 280 -16.24 -0.91 -11.97
C GLU A 280 -15.58 -0.36 -10.68
N LEU A 281 -14.69 0.63 -10.80
CA LEU A 281 -14.08 1.30 -9.66
C LEU A 281 -15.11 2.03 -8.80
N ASN A 282 -16.07 2.74 -9.40
CA ASN A 282 -17.13 3.41 -8.64
C ASN A 282 -18.00 2.39 -7.90
N GLN A 283 -18.36 1.27 -8.55
CA GLN A 283 -19.09 0.17 -7.89
C GLN A 283 -18.29 -0.42 -6.71
N PHE A 284 -16.98 -0.58 -6.88
CA PHE A 284 -16.10 -1.04 -5.80
C PHE A 284 -16.07 -0.04 -4.63
N ILE A 285 -15.96 1.27 -4.92
CA ILE A 285 -15.95 2.33 -3.90
C ILE A 285 -17.28 2.36 -3.13
N ASP A 286 -18.41 2.28 -3.83
CA ASP A 286 -19.73 2.28 -3.22
C ASP A 286 -19.89 1.07 -2.28
N ALA A 287 -19.58 -0.13 -2.77
CA ALA A 287 -19.66 -1.35 -1.97
C ALA A 287 -18.68 -1.37 -0.78
N TYR A 288 -17.49 -0.74 -0.93
CA TYR A 288 -16.51 -0.63 0.15
C TYR A 288 -17.00 0.33 1.24
N ASN A 289 -17.55 1.49 0.85
CA ASN A 289 -18.07 2.50 1.79
C ASN A 289 -19.32 1.99 2.52
N GLU A 290 -20.24 1.30 1.84
CA GLU A 290 -21.41 0.67 2.49
C GLU A 290 -21.00 -0.32 3.58
N SER A 291 -19.93 -1.10 3.34
CA SER A 291 -19.42 -2.05 4.34
C SER A 291 -18.79 -1.37 5.56
N ASP A 292 -18.15 -0.23 5.38
CA ASP A 292 -17.58 0.58 6.47
C ASP A 292 -18.69 1.19 7.34
N ASP A 293 -19.75 1.75 6.73
CA ASP A 293 -20.88 2.33 7.44
C ASP A 293 -21.69 1.28 8.24
N GLU A 294 -21.90 0.08 7.68
CA GLU A 294 -22.54 -1.02 8.40
C GLU A 294 -21.75 -1.49 9.63
N SER A 295 -20.42 -1.44 9.58
CA SER A 295 -19.58 -1.82 10.72
C SER A 295 -19.74 -0.85 11.88
N ILE A 296 -19.84 0.44 11.62
CA ILE A 296 -20.09 1.49 12.61
C ILE A 296 -21.48 1.33 13.25
N ILE A 297 -22.50 1.03 12.44
CA ILE A 297 -23.86 0.82 12.94
C ILE A 297 -23.92 -0.43 13.85
N ARG A 298 -23.27 -1.53 13.48
CA ARG A 298 -23.23 -2.75 14.29
C ARG A 298 -22.51 -2.58 15.64
N GLU A 299 -21.46 -1.75 15.71
CA GLU A 299 -20.80 -1.41 16.96
C GLU A 299 -21.68 -0.53 17.85
N ALA A 300 -22.39 0.45 17.27
CA ALA A 300 -23.31 1.33 18.02
C ALA A 300 -24.51 0.57 18.61
N TYR A 301 -24.94 -0.56 18.04
CA TYR A 301 -26.00 -1.41 18.58
C TYR A 301 -25.51 -2.48 19.58
N ARG A 302 -24.19 -2.62 19.81
CA ARG A 302 -23.61 -3.55 20.79
C ARG A 302 -23.19 -2.88 22.10
N SER A 303 -23.25 -1.58 22.17
CA SER A 303 -23.03 -0.75 23.37
C SER A 303 -24.37 -0.41 24.06
#